data_2051a76406ae71a001c3b653154b09d4
#
_entry.id   2051a76406ae71a001c3b653154b09d4
#
_cell.length_a   1.000
_cell.length_b   1.000
_cell.length_c   1.000
_cell.angle_alpha   90.00
_cell.angle_beta   90.00
_cell.angle_gamma   90.00
#
_symmetry.space_group_name_H-M   'P 1'
#
loop_
_entity.id
_entity.type
_entity.pdbx_description
1 polymer ?
#
loop_
_entity_poly.entity_id
_entity_poly.type
_entity_poly.pdbx_seq_one_letter_code
_entity_poly.pdbx_strand_id
1 'polypeptide(L)'
;TGNTFDLSTAYAETSDWKIFISKPQTKTGDKVRGLVEEYYHQRSQKEGTLIIIEGTLISDRFGGSPKFPMINNDIQVKNLSQVVNAIHENKSFAVQQIVGLGRQADAEYLKSKGFRYLAPSPVYVAENDRYDTKVKAERSGNLLQECTFDDINDIKADFLFAAEKAFEAGVDAVEIQGANGYLLNQFIDKKTNKRTDNYGT
;
A
#
# COMPACT_ATOMS: atom_id res chain seq x y z
N THR A 1 -15.94 23.47 -14.11
CA THR A 1 -15.09 23.72 -12.93
C THR A 1 -14.92 22.38 -12.20
N GLY A 2 -13.89 21.63 -12.60
CA GLY A 2 -13.60 20.33 -12.01
C GLY A 2 -12.99 20.52 -10.61
N ASN A 3 -13.66 20.00 -9.59
CA ASN A 3 -13.03 19.80 -8.29
C ASN A 3 -11.94 18.75 -8.47
N THR A 4 -10.69 19.15 -8.42
CA THR A 4 -9.55 18.23 -8.27
C THR A 4 -9.67 17.62 -6.87
N PHE A 5 -10.07 16.37 -6.81
CA PHE A 5 -10.14 15.62 -5.57
C PHE A 5 -8.73 15.27 -5.13
N ASP A 6 -8.26 15.86 -4.04
CA ASP A 6 -6.98 15.52 -3.43
C ASP A 6 -7.15 14.26 -2.56
N LEU A 7 -6.79 13.12 -3.13
CA LEU A 7 -6.78 11.85 -2.42
C LEU A 7 -5.85 11.87 -1.18
N SER A 8 -4.83 12.75 -1.15
CA SER A 8 -3.88 12.84 -0.04
C SER A 8 -4.52 13.29 1.27
N THR A 9 -5.56 14.13 1.20
CA THR A 9 -6.33 14.56 2.36
C THR A 9 -7.28 13.48 2.89
N ALA A 10 -7.70 12.58 2.03
CA ALA A 10 -8.57 11.47 2.40
C ALA A 10 -7.82 10.37 3.16
N TYR A 11 -6.52 10.22 2.95
CA TYR A 11 -5.66 9.22 3.63
C TYR A 11 -5.18 9.67 5.03
N ALA A 12 -5.52 10.88 5.48
CA ALA A 12 -4.85 11.53 6.61
C ALA A 12 -5.21 10.98 7.99
N GLU A 13 -6.26 10.19 8.16
CA GLU A 13 -6.78 9.95 9.51
C GLU A 13 -6.93 8.49 9.99
N THR A 14 -6.88 7.45 9.14
CA THR A 14 -6.89 6.05 9.65
C THR A 14 -6.32 5.03 8.66
N SER A 15 -5.58 4.04 9.18
CA SER A 15 -5.22 2.78 8.51
C SER A 15 -6.42 1.89 8.16
N ASP A 16 -7.59 2.22 8.67
CA ASP A 16 -8.84 1.53 8.38
C ASP A 16 -9.59 2.33 7.31
N TRP A 17 -9.79 1.80 6.14
CA TRP A 17 -10.59 2.37 5.06
C TRP A 17 -11.98 2.95 5.47
N LYS A 18 -12.29 3.01 6.76
CA LYS A 18 -13.55 3.51 7.32
C LYS A 18 -13.90 4.93 6.91
N ILE A 19 -12.92 5.82 6.77
CA ILE A 19 -13.17 7.23 6.42
C ILE A 19 -13.58 7.39 4.98
N PHE A 20 -13.09 6.53 4.10
CA PHE A 20 -13.41 6.60 2.68
C PHE A 20 -14.85 6.24 2.35
N ILE A 21 -15.46 5.40 3.18
CA ILE A 21 -16.80 4.85 2.91
C ILE A 21 -17.88 5.66 3.61
N SER A 22 -17.53 6.38 4.67
CA SER A 22 -18.54 6.98 5.55
C SER A 22 -18.89 8.44 5.28
N LYS A 23 -18.06 9.24 4.55
CA LYS A 23 -18.37 10.69 4.29
C LYS A 23 -17.48 11.31 3.22
N PRO A 24 -17.99 12.28 2.42
CA PRO A 24 -19.39 12.41 2.04
C PRO A 24 -19.79 11.31 1.05
N GLN A 25 -21.03 10.90 1.07
CA GLN A 25 -21.58 9.98 0.08
C GLN A 25 -22.03 10.77 -1.15
N THR A 26 -21.71 10.26 -2.33
CA THR A 26 -22.21 10.79 -3.59
C THR A 26 -23.32 9.89 -4.11
N LYS A 27 -24.25 10.48 -4.85
CA LYS A 27 -25.38 9.76 -5.44
C LYS A 27 -25.19 9.69 -6.94
N THR A 28 -25.09 8.49 -7.48
CA THR A 28 -25.05 8.23 -8.91
C THR A 28 -26.25 7.37 -9.26
N GLY A 29 -27.20 7.91 -10.00
CA GLY A 29 -28.50 7.27 -10.17
C GLY A 29 -29.22 7.12 -8.82
N ASP A 30 -29.71 5.93 -8.52
CA ASP A 30 -30.40 5.61 -7.26
C ASP A 30 -29.49 5.05 -6.17
N LYS A 31 -28.19 4.82 -6.46
CA LYS A 31 -27.22 4.25 -5.53
C LYS A 31 -26.40 5.32 -4.85
N VAL A 32 -26.30 5.24 -3.53
CA VAL A 32 -25.38 6.05 -2.73
C VAL A 32 -24.06 5.30 -2.60
N ARG A 33 -22.95 5.92 -3.00
CA ARG A 33 -21.59 5.38 -2.92
C ARG A 33 -20.71 6.22 -2.02
N GLY A 34 -19.71 5.59 -1.40
CA GLY A 34 -18.59 6.27 -0.77
C GLY A 34 -17.73 6.98 -1.83
N LEU A 35 -16.90 7.93 -1.42
CA LEU A 35 -16.08 8.72 -2.36
C LEU A 35 -15.12 7.87 -3.19
N VAL A 36 -14.48 6.86 -2.58
CA VAL A 36 -13.54 5.98 -3.28
C VAL A 36 -14.28 5.06 -4.26
N GLU A 37 -15.41 4.48 -3.83
CA GLU A 37 -16.28 3.71 -4.73
C GLU A 37 -16.71 4.53 -5.95
N GLU A 38 -17.17 5.76 -5.73
CA GLU A 38 -17.58 6.67 -6.79
C GLU A 38 -16.42 7.04 -7.72
N TYR A 39 -15.23 7.28 -7.15
CA TYR A 39 -14.02 7.56 -7.94
C TYR A 39 -13.71 6.43 -8.92
N TYR A 40 -13.72 5.17 -8.47
CA TYR A 40 -13.45 4.03 -9.34
C TYR A 40 -14.62 3.69 -10.26
N HIS A 41 -15.86 3.85 -9.81
CA HIS A 41 -17.04 3.70 -10.65
C HIS A 41 -16.99 4.63 -11.88
N GLN A 42 -16.67 5.92 -11.69
CA GLN A 42 -16.55 6.88 -12.79
C GLN A 42 -15.46 6.51 -13.80
N ARG A 43 -14.37 5.90 -13.36
CA ARG A 43 -13.23 5.53 -14.22
C ARG A 43 -13.39 4.21 -14.93
N SER A 44 -14.30 3.38 -14.46
CA SER A 44 -14.61 2.07 -15.05
C SER A 44 -15.82 2.07 -15.99
N GLN A 45 -16.43 3.22 -16.28
CA GLN A 45 -17.67 3.31 -17.06
C GLN A 45 -17.60 2.71 -18.48
N LYS A 46 -16.41 2.67 -19.06
CA LYS A 46 -16.22 1.98 -20.35
C LYS A 46 -16.04 0.49 -20.06
N GLU A 47 -16.99 -0.34 -20.50
CA GLU A 47 -16.94 -1.79 -20.39
C GLU A 47 -15.58 -2.37 -20.85
N GLY A 48 -15.03 -3.32 -20.12
CA GLY A 48 -13.75 -3.97 -20.41
C GLY A 48 -12.52 -3.16 -19.98
N THR A 49 -12.68 -2.04 -19.25
CA THR A 49 -11.54 -1.29 -18.71
C THR A 49 -10.87 -2.08 -17.59
N LEU A 50 -9.54 -2.15 -17.59
CA LEU A 50 -8.75 -2.66 -16.47
C LEU A 50 -8.38 -1.50 -15.56
N ILE A 51 -8.79 -1.59 -14.29
CA ILE A 51 -8.51 -0.59 -13.25
C ILE A 51 -7.48 -1.16 -12.28
N ILE A 52 -6.32 -0.50 -12.16
CA ILE A 52 -5.36 -0.79 -11.11
C ILE A 52 -5.68 0.10 -9.92
N ILE A 53 -6.08 -0.52 -8.81
CA ILE A 53 -6.35 0.16 -7.54
C ILE A 53 -5.00 0.50 -6.90
N GLU A 54 -4.90 1.69 -6.30
CA GLU A 54 -3.67 2.23 -5.75
C GLU A 54 -2.90 1.28 -4.82
N GLY A 55 -1.59 1.51 -4.73
CA GLY A 55 -0.69 0.70 -3.91
C GLY A 55 -1.14 0.58 -2.46
N THR A 56 -1.45 -0.63 -2.04
CA THR A 56 -2.01 -0.98 -0.73
C THR A 56 -0.97 -1.78 0.05
N LEU A 57 -0.76 -1.43 1.31
CA LEU A 57 0.26 -2.05 2.16
C LEU A 57 -0.09 -3.51 2.49
N ILE A 58 0.92 -4.37 2.42
CA ILE A 58 0.78 -5.80 2.75
C ILE A 58 0.61 -6.06 4.25
N SER A 59 1.17 -5.21 5.11
CA SER A 59 1.09 -5.33 6.56
C SER A 59 1.59 -4.06 7.25
N ASP A 60 1.33 -3.92 8.54
CA ASP A 60 1.90 -2.85 9.36
C ASP A 60 3.43 -2.93 9.43
N ARG A 61 3.99 -4.15 9.58
CA ARG A 61 5.43 -4.37 9.78
C ARG A 61 6.28 -4.09 8.54
N PHE A 62 5.75 -4.29 7.34
CA PHE A 62 6.46 -4.03 6.08
C PHE A 62 5.83 -2.90 5.27
N GLY A 63 4.67 -2.40 5.71
CA GLY A 63 4.04 -1.19 5.22
C GLY A 63 4.65 0.06 5.82
N GLY A 64 4.59 0.18 7.14
CA GLY A 64 5.25 1.26 7.87
C GLY A 64 4.74 2.66 7.56
N SER A 65 3.43 2.84 7.37
CA SER A 65 2.83 4.17 7.21
C SER A 65 1.35 4.18 7.63
N PRO A 66 0.95 5.16 8.46
CA PRO A 66 -0.45 5.32 8.85
C PRO A 66 -1.32 5.95 7.73
N LYS A 67 -0.68 6.42 6.65
CA LYS A 67 -1.33 7.20 5.59
C LYS A 67 -1.66 6.40 4.33
N PHE A 68 -1.28 5.13 4.29
CA PHE A 68 -1.55 4.26 3.15
C PHE A 68 -2.68 3.27 3.48
N PRO A 69 -3.49 2.91 2.48
CA PRO A 69 -4.41 1.80 2.62
C PRO A 69 -3.64 0.50 2.88
N MET A 70 -4.31 -0.47 3.52
CA MET A 70 -3.73 -1.77 3.84
C MET A 70 -4.75 -2.87 3.54
N ILE A 71 -4.28 -4.07 3.26
CA ILE A 71 -5.12 -5.25 3.03
C ILE A 71 -4.58 -6.45 3.81
N ASN A 72 -4.93 -6.50 5.12
CA ASN A 72 -4.49 -7.56 6.01
C ASN A 72 -5.54 -8.01 7.04
N ASN A 73 -6.78 -7.56 6.92
CA ASN A 73 -7.87 -7.97 7.81
C ASN A 73 -9.24 -7.91 7.12
N ASP A 74 -10.24 -8.53 7.74
CA ASP A 74 -11.58 -8.69 7.15
C ASP A 74 -12.34 -7.37 6.97
N ILE A 75 -12.07 -6.35 7.80
CA ILE A 75 -12.68 -5.02 7.64
C ILE A 75 -12.16 -4.38 6.34
N GLN A 76 -10.87 -4.50 6.08
CA GLN A 76 -10.24 -3.97 4.86
C GLN A 76 -10.70 -4.76 3.63
N VAL A 77 -10.84 -6.08 3.73
CA VAL A 77 -11.44 -6.93 2.67
C VAL A 77 -12.85 -6.44 2.34
N LYS A 78 -13.72 -6.28 3.34
CA LYS A 78 -15.06 -5.77 3.14
C LYS A 78 -15.08 -4.39 2.46
N ASN A 79 -14.17 -3.50 2.83
CA ASN A 79 -14.09 -2.17 2.25
C ASN A 79 -13.59 -2.21 0.80
N LEU A 80 -12.57 -3.01 0.51
CA LEU A 80 -12.08 -3.22 -0.84
C LEU A 80 -13.16 -3.84 -1.73
N SER A 81 -13.94 -4.80 -1.22
CA SER A 81 -15.01 -5.43 -2.01
C SER A 81 -16.07 -4.44 -2.51
N GLN A 82 -16.34 -3.35 -1.77
CA GLN A 82 -17.25 -2.31 -2.23
C GLN A 82 -16.69 -1.55 -3.43
N VAL A 83 -15.38 -1.27 -3.43
CA VAL A 83 -14.68 -0.64 -4.56
C VAL A 83 -14.67 -1.58 -5.77
N VAL A 84 -14.33 -2.85 -5.57
CA VAL A 84 -14.33 -3.88 -6.61
C VAL A 84 -15.72 -4.02 -7.24
N ASN A 85 -16.77 -4.11 -6.43
CA ASN A 85 -18.14 -4.18 -6.92
C ASN A 85 -18.53 -2.95 -7.75
N ALA A 86 -18.09 -1.75 -7.37
CA ALA A 86 -18.35 -0.52 -8.12
C ALA A 86 -17.67 -0.53 -9.50
N ILE A 87 -16.50 -1.18 -9.64
CA ILE A 87 -15.82 -1.41 -10.91
C ILE A 87 -16.56 -2.47 -11.74
N HIS A 88 -16.93 -3.59 -11.14
CA HIS A 88 -17.60 -4.71 -11.78
C HIS A 88 -19.03 -4.36 -12.26
N GLU A 89 -19.73 -3.43 -11.59
CA GLU A 89 -21.02 -2.90 -12.06
C GLU A 89 -20.96 -2.37 -13.50
N ASN A 90 -19.80 -1.85 -13.91
CA ASN A 90 -19.53 -1.36 -15.25
C ASN A 90 -18.92 -2.44 -16.18
N LYS A 91 -18.91 -3.71 -15.77
CA LYS A 91 -18.28 -4.83 -16.49
C LYS A 91 -16.81 -4.58 -16.82
N SER A 92 -16.10 -3.95 -15.91
CA SER A 92 -14.67 -3.66 -15.96
C SER A 92 -13.91 -4.53 -14.94
N PHE A 93 -12.60 -4.58 -15.05
CA PHE A 93 -11.72 -5.46 -14.26
C PHE A 93 -11.00 -4.68 -13.16
N ALA A 94 -10.92 -5.27 -11.97
CA ALA A 94 -10.25 -4.71 -10.81
C ALA A 94 -8.93 -5.44 -10.50
N VAL A 95 -7.82 -4.72 -10.50
CA VAL A 95 -6.50 -5.24 -10.11
C VAL A 95 -6.04 -4.50 -8.84
N GLN A 96 -5.72 -5.23 -7.77
CA GLN A 96 -5.18 -4.62 -6.57
C GLN A 96 -3.65 -4.58 -6.63
N GLN A 97 -3.08 -3.38 -6.59
CA GLN A 97 -1.65 -3.23 -6.40
C GLN A 97 -1.30 -3.39 -4.92
N ILE A 98 -0.31 -4.25 -4.59
CA ILE A 98 0.18 -4.47 -3.22
C ILE A 98 1.65 -4.08 -3.09
N VAL A 99 2.02 -3.51 -1.93
CA VAL A 99 3.34 -2.89 -1.73
C VAL A 99 3.85 -3.02 -0.29
N GLY A 100 5.16 -3.18 -0.16
CA GLY A 100 5.91 -2.95 1.07
C GLY A 100 6.84 -1.74 0.88
N LEU A 101 6.99 -0.87 1.87
CA LEU A 101 7.74 0.39 1.71
C LEU A 101 9.25 0.24 1.89
N GLY A 102 9.72 -0.72 2.71
CA GLY A 102 11.14 -0.89 3.00
C GLY A 102 11.76 0.40 3.57
N ARG A 103 12.89 0.86 3.02
CA ARG A 103 13.58 2.07 3.47
C ARG A 103 12.77 3.37 3.32
N GLN A 104 11.64 3.35 2.65
CA GLN A 104 10.73 4.50 2.54
C GLN A 104 9.63 4.50 3.61
N ALA A 105 9.63 3.50 4.51
CA ALA A 105 8.70 3.44 5.63
C ALA A 105 8.99 4.53 6.68
N ASP A 106 7.99 4.88 7.46
CA ASP A 106 8.12 5.81 8.59
C ASP A 106 8.67 5.07 9.82
N ALA A 107 9.93 5.35 10.16
CA ALA A 107 10.63 4.70 11.27
C ALA A 107 9.97 4.97 12.64
N GLU A 108 9.37 6.14 12.83
CA GLU A 108 8.66 6.50 14.06
C GLU A 108 7.35 5.73 14.19
N TYR A 109 6.60 5.63 13.09
CA TYR A 109 5.40 4.82 13.06
C TYR A 109 5.70 3.34 13.35
N LEU A 110 6.69 2.75 12.68
CA LEU A 110 7.13 1.38 12.95
C LEU A 110 7.51 1.19 14.43
N LYS A 111 8.28 2.12 15.00
CA LYS A 111 8.65 2.09 16.42
C LYS A 111 7.44 2.11 17.34
N SER A 112 6.45 2.96 17.04
CA SER A 112 5.22 3.06 17.83
C SER A 112 4.39 1.78 17.84
N LYS A 113 4.56 0.94 16.82
CA LYS A 113 3.93 -0.37 16.66
C LYS A 113 4.80 -1.54 17.15
N GLY A 114 6.02 -1.27 17.62
CA GLY A 114 6.96 -2.29 18.06
C GLY A 114 7.68 -3.03 16.93
N PHE A 115 7.67 -2.48 15.71
CA PHE A 115 8.31 -3.09 14.53
C PHE A 115 9.68 -2.50 14.24
N ARG A 116 10.57 -3.34 13.69
CA ARG A 116 11.87 -2.93 13.16
C ARG A 116 11.71 -2.18 11.84
N TYR A 117 12.64 -1.29 11.56
CA TYR A 117 12.74 -0.61 10.27
C TYR A 117 13.72 -1.37 9.39
N LEU A 118 13.21 -2.00 8.32
CA LEU A 118 13.91 -3.02 7.53
C LEU A 118 14.02 -2.67 6.05
N ALA A 119 15.15 -3.04 5.45
CA ALA A 119 15.40 -3.02 4.02
C ALA A 119 16.39 -4.15 3.64
N PRO A 120 16.63 -4.41 2.34
CA PRO A 120 17.65 -5.38 1.94
C PRO A 120 19.03 -5.10 2.54
N SER A 121 19.39 -3.82 2.62
CA SER A 121 20.61 -3.33 3.28
C SER A 121 20.34 -1.97 3.93
N PRO A 122 21.11 -1.55 4.95
CA PRO A 122 20.88 -0.32 5.71
C PRO A 122 21.32 0.94 4.93
N VAL A 123 20.83 1.08 3.70
CA VAL A 123 21.08 2.22 2.81
C VAL A 123 19.87 3.13 2.82
N TYR A 124 19.95 4.26 3.52
CA TYR A 124 18.89 5.26 3.58
C TYR A 124 18.58 5.87 2.22
N VAL A 125 17.41 6.47 2.08
CA VAL A 125 17.11 7.40 0.99
C VAL A 125 18.09 8.57 1.09
N ALA A 126 18.36 9.26 -0.02
CA ALA A 126 19.31 10.37 -0.07
C ALA A 126 18.96 11.45 0.96
N GLU A 127 19.97 12.20 1.41
CA GLU A 127 19.77 13.38 2.26
C GLU A 127 18.78 14.34 1.58
N ASN A 128 17.87 14.90 2.36
CA ASN A 128 16.74 15.73 1.91
C ASN A 128 15.62 14.95 1.17
N ASP A 129 15.44 13.66 1.46
CA ASP A 129 14.23 13.00 0.99
C ASP A 129 12.97 13.65 1.63
N ARG A 130 11.89 13.73 0.84
CA ARG A 130 10.64 14.40 1.26
C ARG A 130 9.96 13.75 2.48
N TYR A 131 10.46 12.63 2.96
CA TYR A 131 9.91 11.87 4.09
C TYR A 131 10.79 11.91 5.34
N ASP A 132 11.98 12.54 5.26
CA ASP A 132 12.94 12.64 6.35
C ASP A 132 13.25 11.28 7.00
N THR A 133 13.39 10.23 6.18
CA THR A 133 13.46 8.83 6.65
C THR A 133 14.62 8.61 7.62
N LYS A 134 15.80 9.15 7.33
CA LYS A 134 16.99 9.05 8.20
C LYS A 134 16.81 9.82 9.50
N VAL A 135 16.32 11.07 9.41
CA VAL A 135 16.07 11.94 10.57
C VAL A 135 15.08 11.29 11.54
N LYS A 136 13.99 10.73 11.01
CA LYS A 136 12.99 10.01 11.82
C LYS A 136 13.57 8.75 12.47
N ALA A 137 14.40 8.01 11.72
CA ALA A 137 15.06 6.81 12.26
C ALA A 137 15.99 7.15 13.43
N GLU A 138 16.81 8.19 13.29
CA GLU A 138 17.72 8.67 14.34
C GLU A 138 16.94 9.19 15.55
N ARG A 139 15.91 10.02 15.32
CA ARG A 139 15.07 10.59 16.38
C ARG A 139 14.31 9.53 17.18
N SER A 140 13.77 8.53 16.51
CA SER A 140 13.04 7.43 17.16
C SER A 140 13.94 6.37 17.77
N GLY A 141 15.21 6.31 17.37
CA GLY A 141 16.11 5.21 17.69
C GLY A 141 15.78 3.89 16.99
N ASN A 142 14.94 3.94 15.94
CA ASN A 142 14.61 2.79 15.11
C ASN A 142 15.40 2.87 13.79
N LEU A 143 16.69 2.58 13.89
CA LEU A 143 17.61 2.68 12.74
C LEU A 143 17.26 1.63 11.68
N LEU A 144 17.55 1.96 10.42
CA LEU A 144 17.38 1.04 9.29
C LEU A 144 18.32 -0.16 9.44
N GLN A 145 17.77 -1.37 9.36
CA GLN A 145 18.48 -2.63 9.53
C GLN A 145 18.35 -3.48 8.25
N GLU A 146 19.35 -4.33 8.04
CA GLU A 146 19.30 -5.34 6.99
C GLU A 146 18.31 -6.45 7.37
N CYS A 147 17.50 -6.87 6.41
CA CYS A 147 16.60 -8.02 6.55
C CYS A 147 17.41 -9.29 6.79
N THR A 148 17.05 -10.07 7.79
CA THR A 148 17.49 -11.46 7.94
C THR A 148 16.77 -12.38 6.93
N PHE A 149 17.19 -13.65 6.85
CA PHE A 149 16.45 -14.63 6.03
C PHE A 149 15.04 -14.86 6.56
N ASP A 150 14.84 -14.83 7.87
CA ASP A 150 13.51 -14.95 8.49
C ASP A 150 12.64 -13.73 8.13
N ASP A 151 13.20 -12.51 8.17
CA ASP A 151 12.47 -11.32 7.70
C ASP A 151 12.05 -11.42 6.24
N ILE A 152 12.90 -11.95 5.37
CA ILE A 152 12.58 -12.15 3.96
C ILE A 152 11.47 -13.20 3.79
N ASN A 153 11.46 -14.25 4.58
CA ASN A 153 10.38 -15.24 4.59
C ASN A 153 9.08 -14.62 5.10
N ASP A 154 9.13 -13.80 6.13
CA ASP A 154 8.00 -13.03 6.63
C ASP A 154 7.45 -12.05 5.59
N ILE A 155 8.32 -11.35 4.85
CA ILE A 155 7.94 -10.46 3.73
C ILE A 155 7.15 -11.25 2.68
N LYS A 156 7.65 -12.43 2.27
CA LYS A 156 6.96 -13.30 1.29
C LYS A 156 5.59 -13.74 1.81
N ALA A 157 5.53 -14.14 3.09
CA ALA A 157 4.27 -14.56 3.71
C ALA A 157 3.25 -13.42 3.75
N ASP A 158 3.67 -12.19 4.07
CA ASP A 158 2.78 -11.04 4.09
C ASP A 158 2.29 -10.63 2.69
N PHE A 159 3.15 -10.75 1.65
CA PHE A 159 2.71 -10.56 0.27
C PHE A 159 1.67 -11.59 -0.16
N LEU A 160 1.90 -12.87 0.19
CA LEU A 160 0.95 -13.94 -0.11
C LEU A 160 -0.39 -13.71 0.60
N PHE A 161 -0.34 -13.44 1.91
CA PHE A 161 -1.54 -13.18 2.70
C PHE A 161 -2.34 -11.96 2.19
N ALA A 162 -1.65 -10.86 1.84
CA ALA A 162 -2.29 -9.68 1.26
C ALA A 162 -2.95 -10.00 -0.10
N ALA A 163 -2.30 -10.82 -0.94
CA ALA A 163 -2.88 -11.28 -2.20
C ALA A 163 -4.12 -12.15 -1.98
N GLU A 164 -4.09 -13.09 -1.03
CA GLU A 164 -5.25 -13.91 -0.66
C GLU A 164 -6.42 -13.01 -0.19
N LYS A 165 -6.16 -12.02 0.67
CA LYS A 165 -7.16 -11.06 1.14
C LYS A 165 -7.71 -10.17 0.00
N ALA A 166 -6.89 -9.80 -0.97
CA ALA A 166 -7.35 -9.08 -2.15
C ALA A 166 -8.30 -9.95 -3.01
N PHE A 167 -7.96 -11.21 -3.26
CA PHE A 167 -8.85 -12.14 -3.97
C PHE A 167 -10.14 -12.43 -3.18
N GLU A 168 -10.09 -12.50 -1.85
CA GLU A 168 -11.27 -12.60 -1.00
C GLU A 168 -12.20 -11.38 -1.16
N ALA A 169 -11.63 -10.19 -1.42
CA ALA A 169 -12.40 -8.98 -1.74
C ALA A 169 -13.01 -9.00 -3.16
N GLY A 170 -12.64 -9.96 -4.01
CA GLY A 170 -13.22 -10.17 -5.34
C GLY A 170 -12.43 -9.54 -6.49
N VAL A 171 -11.17 -9.14 -6.31
CA VAL A 171 -10.34 -8.62 -7.41
C VAL A 171 -10.06 -9.70 -8.47
N ASP A 172 -9.90 -9.28 -9.71
CA ASP A 172 -9.59 -10.18 -10.84
C ASP A 172 -8.11 -10.56 -10.89
N ALA A 173 -7.24 -9.69 -10.38
CA ALA A 173 -5.79 -9.93 -10.31
C ALA A 173 -5.12 -9.09 -9.21
N VAL A 174 -3.87 -9.44 -8.92
CA VAL A 174 -3.00 -8.68 -8.02
C VAL A 174 -1.77 -8.22 -8.80
N GLU A 175 -1.40 -6.96 -8.64
CA GLU A 175 -0.15 -6.39 -9.12
C GLU A 175 0.83 -6.23 -7.96
N ILE A 176 2.05 -6.74 -8.11
CA ILE A 176 3.10 -6.60 -7.10
C ILE A 176 3.98 -5.40 -7.47
N GLN A 177 4.02 -4.38 -6.60
CA GLN A 177 4.81 -3.16 -6.81
C GLN A 177 6.32 -3.45 -6.73
N GLY A 178 6.98 -3.51 -7.89
CA GLY A 178 8.43 -3.74 -8.04
C GLY A 178 9.22 -2.49 -8.42
N ALA A 179 8.64 -1.29 -8.32
CA ALA A 179 9.24 -0.04 -8.79
C ALA A 179 9.30 1.04 -7.69
N ASN A 180 9.57 2.29 -8.08
CA ASN A 180 9.52 3.51 -7.27
C ASN A 180 10.42 3.54 -6.03
N GLY A 181 11.44 2.66 -5.97
CA GLY A 181 12.33 2.57 -4.81
C GLY A 181 11.69 1.97 -3.56
N TYR A 182 10.54 1.27 -3.70
CA TYR A 182 9.90 0.52 -2.61
C TYR A 182 10.59 -0.83 -2.36
N LEU A 183 10.11 -1.61 -1.40
CA LEU A 183 10.81 -2.77 -0.85
C LEU A 183 11.37 -3.73 -1.90
N LEU A 184 10.57 -4.19 -2.86
CA LEU A 184 11.05 -5.13 -3.87
C LEU A 184 12.04 -4.49 -4.86
N ASN A 185 11.82 -3.23 -5.25
CA ASN A 185 12.78 -2.50 -6.04
C ASN A 185 14.13 -2.35 -5.33
N GLN A 186 14.10 -2.20 -3.99
CA GLN A 186 15.32 -2.11 -3.19
C GLN A 186 16.14 -3.41 -3.23
N PHE A 187 15.50 -4.57 -3.38
CA PHE A 187 16.20 -5.85 -3.57
C PHE A 187 16.83 -5.98 -4.95
N ILE A 188 16.28 -5.34 -5.98
CA ILE A 188 16.73 -5.43 -7.37
C ILE A 188 17.84 -4.39 -7.66
N ASP A 189 17.78 -3.22 -7.05
CA ASP A 189 18.70 -2.10 -7.31
C ASP A 189 20.03 -2.26 -6.56
N LYS A 190 21.15 -2.42 -7.31
CA LYS A 190 22.52 -2.48 -6.78
C LYS A 190 22.93 -1.29 -5.91
N LYS A 191 22.26 -0.13 -6.05
CA LYS A 191 22.54 1.03 -5.21
C LYS A 191 22.01 0.85 -3.79
N THR A 192 20.95 0.08 -3.62
CA THR A 192 20.25 -0.12 -2.35
C THR A 192 20.47 -1.50 -1.76
N ASN A 193 20.73 -2.50 -2.59
CA ASN A 193 21.07 -3.85 -2.16
C ASN A 193 22.59 -4.04 -2.16
N LYS A 194 23.16 -4.20 -0.96
CA LYS A 194 24.59 -4.46 -0.72
C LYS A 194 24.83 -5.85 -0.14
N ARG A 195 23.81 -6.72 -0.22
CA ARG A 195 23.92 -8.10 0.27
C ARG A 195 24.90 -8.91 -0.58
N THR A 196 25.54 -9.87 0.07
CA THR A 196 26.47 -10.82 -0.56
C THR A 196 25.97 -12.26 -0.54
N ASP A 197 24.74 -12.47 -0.08
CA ASP A 197 24.06 -13.76 -0.03
C ASP A 197 23.17 -13.99 -1.28
N ASN A 198 22.33 -15.04 -1.25
CA ASN A 198 21.44 -15.41 -2.36
C ASN A 198 20.39 -14.35 -2.74
N TYR A 199 20.21 -13.31 -1.92
CA TYR A 199 19.35 -12.16 -2.19
C TYR A 199 20.15 -10.91 -2.59
N GLY A 200 21.47 -11.05 -2.79
CA GLY A 200 22.32 -10.01 -3.38
C GLY A 200 22.12 -9.84 -4.88
N THR A 201 22.57 -8.70 -5.44
CA THR A 201 22.45 -8.37 -6.87
C THR A 201 23.80 -8.37 -7.58
#